data_acef05b94d3b94a81aa9725dacabe768
#
_entry.id   acef05b94d3b94a81aa9725dacabe768
#
_cell.length_a   1.000
_cell.length_b   1.000
_cell.length_c   1.000
_cell.angle_alpha   90.00
_cell.angle_beta   90.00
_cell.angle_gamma   90.00
#
_symmetry.space_group_name_H-M   'P 1'
#
loop_
_entity.id
_entity.type
_entity.pdbx_description
1 polymer ?
#
loop_
_entity_poly.entity_id
_entity_poly.type
_entity_poly.pdbx_seq_one_letter_code
_entity_poly.pdbx_strand_id
1 'polypeptide(L)'
;MKFTIPPNPEEFISKIVKIHKNGSSPTGMFGFHVPTVCGIMERTVKWESSWAQSFTHQLKDVIKYDNNTNGTWPEYDAACKQLIDAVIPRLLGALQSNGRDITPTLIHGALWERNVGIDMETGDIITFDAGSTYAHHEMEFGIWRCSWTFYFNMPIYLRLYQRHIEPSEPAEEWDDRNRLYSIHPYLNDSAGHAGSASRKM
;
A
#
# COMPACT_ATOMS: atom_id res chain seq x y z
N MET A 1 18.23 18.10 -4.17
CA MET A 1 17.79 16.81 -3.63
C MET A 1 18.46 15.69 -4.44
N LYS A 2 19.12 14.72 -3.81
CA LYS A 2 19.66 13.54 -4.50
C LYS A 2 18.72 12.36 -4.26
N PHE A 3 18.14 11.82 -5.33
CA PHE A 3 17.24 10.67 -5.28
C PHE A 3 17.92 9.30 -5.47
N THR A 4 19.26 9.28 -5.53
CA THR A 4 20.03 8.10 -5.95
C THR A 4 20.79 7.40 -4.81
N ILE A 5 20.71 7.92 -3.59
CA ILE A 5 21.36 7.32 -2.43
C ILE A 5 20.24 6.72 -1.56
N PRO A 6 20.30 5.41 -1.24
CA PRO A 6 19.34 4.83 -0.30
C PRO A 6 19.49 5.53 1.06
N PRO A 7 18.37 5.87 1.72
CA PRO A 7 18.43 6.40 3.07
C PRO A 7 19.00 5.34 4.03
N ASN A 8 19.61 5.80 5.13
CA ASN A 8 20.00 4.89 6.20
C ASN A 8 18.77 4.07 6.65
N PRO A 9 18.80 2.73 6.60
CA PRO A 9 17.62 1.92 6.87
C PRO A 9 17.05 2.11 8.26
N GLU A 10 17.88 2.26 9.29
CA GLU A 10 17.40 2.42 10.67
C GLU A 10 16.72 3.78 10.87
N GLU A 11 17.29 4.85 10.35
CA GLU A 11 16.71 6.20 10.43
C GLU A 11 15.40 6.28 9.64
N PHE A 12 15.39 5.74 8.42
CA PHE A 12 14.20 5.74 7.58
C PHE A 12 13.07 4.95 8.23
N ILE A 13 13.33 3.72 8.66
CA ILE A 13 12.32 2.88 9.30
C ILE A 13 11.84 3.48 10.61
N SER A 14 12.71 4.12 11.39
CA SER A 14 12.30 4.83 12.61
C SER A 14 11.26 5.93 12.32
N LYS A 15 11.41 6.68 11.21
CA LYS A 15 10.43 7.69 10.80
C LYS A 15 9.09 7.05 10.41
N ILE A 16 9.10 5.96 9.63
CA ILE A 16 7.88 5.24 9.23
C ILE A 16 7.17 4.63 10.44
N VAL A 17 7.90 3.98 11.34
CA VAL A 17 7.37 3.45 12.61
C VAL A 17 6.72 4.55 13.43
N LYS A 18 7.33 5.74 13.51
CA LYS A 18 6.77 6.88 14.23
C LYS A 18 5.45 7.36 13.63
N ILE A 19 5.36 7.43 12.29
CA ILE A 19 4.12 7.75 11.59
C ILE A 19 3.04 6.72 11.93
N HIS A 20 3.35 5.44 11.79
CA HIS A 20 2.38 4.37 12.01
C HIS A 20 1.92 4.25 13.47
N LYS A 21 2.82 4.43 14.45
CA LYS A 21 2.45 4.37 15.88
C LYS A 21 1.64 5.57 16.35
N ASN A 22 1.85 6.75 15.78
CA ASN A 22 1.18 7.98 16.21
C ASN A 22 0.02 8.40 15.29
N GLY A 23 -0.10 7.78 14.12
CA GLY A 23 -1.07 8.12 13.09
C GLY A 23 -2.35 7.28 13.14
N SER A 24 -2.96 7.09 14.30
CA SER A 24 -4.25 6.40 14.39
C SER A 24 -5.38 7.24 13.78
N SER A 25 -6.34 6.57 13.13
CA SER A 25 -7.51 7.24 12.56
C SER A 25 -8.32 7.99 13.63
N PRO A 26 -8.67 9.25 13.40
CA PRO A 26 -9.47 10.02 14.35
C PRO A 26 -10.92 9.53 14.46
N THR A 27 -11.40 8.73 13.50
CA THR A 27 -12.74 8.15 13.47
C THR A 27 -12.76 6.69 13.91
N GLY A 28 -11.60 6.06 14.09
CA GLY A 28 -11.48 4.62 14.27
C GLY A 28 -11.84 3.80 13.03
N MET A 29 -11.99 4.43 11.86
CA MET A 29 -12.33 3.77 10.61
C MET A 29 -11.22 3.93 9.57
N PHE A 30 -11.21 3.05 8.57
CA PHE A 30 -10.37 3.12 7.38
C PHE A 30 -10.93 4.14 6.39
N GLY A 31 -10.07 4.87 5.69
CA GLY A 31 -10.48 5.93 4.76
C GLY A 31 -9.70 7.21 4.98
N PHE A 32 -10.21 8.34 4.49
CA PHE A 32 -9.57 9.64 4.73
C PHE A 32 -10.61 10.77 4.69
N HIS A 33 -10.26 11.93 5.25
CA HIS A 33 -11.19 13.07 5.36
C HIS A 33 -11.30 13.93 4.10
N VAL A 34 -10.36 13.76 3.16
CA VAL A 34 -10.36 14.43 1.84
C VAL A 34 -9.89 13.43 0.79
N PRO A 35 -10.31 13.57 -0.48
CA PRO A 35 -9.73 12.79 -1.58
C PRO A 35 -8.22 12.98 -1.64
N THR A 36 -7.50 11.87 -1.81
CA THR A 36 -6.05 11.83 -2.06
C THR A 36 -5.78 11.23 -3.43
N VAL A 37 -4.62 11.51 -3.98
CA VAL A 37 -4.25 11.04 -5.33
C VAL A 37 -3.07 10.10 -5.20
N CYS A 38 -3.09 9.03 -5.98
CA CYS A 38 -1.96 8.13 -6.16
C CYS A 38 -1.68 8.01 -7.66
N GLY A 39 -0.53 8.54 -8.11
CA GLY A 39 -0.28 8.73 -9.54
C GLY A 39 -1.27 9.74 -10.13
N ILE A 40 -2.08 9.31 -11.11
CA ILE A 40 -3.13 10.13 -11.74
C ILE A 40 -4.54 9.86 -11.21
N MET A 41 -4.67 8.91 -10.26
CA MET A 41 -5.97 8.44 -9.80
C MET A 41 -6.34 9.04 -8.46
N GLU A 42 -7.57 9.57 -8.39
CA GLU A 42 -8.19 9.90 -7.12
C GLU A 42 -8.56 8.61 -6.37
N ARG A 43 -8.12 8.51 -5.13
CA ARG A 43 -8.37 7.34 -4.27
C ARG A 43 -9.76 7.45 -3.64
N THR A 44 -10.50 6.34 -3.59
CA THR A 44 -11.67 6.23 -2.72
C THR A 44 -11.25 6.37 -1.27
N VAL A 45 -11.84 7.36 -0.59
CA VAL A 45 -11.52 7.72 0.81
C VAL A 45 -12.71 7.59 1.75
N LYS A 46 -13.78 6.94 1.32
CA LYS A 46 -14.97 6.69 2.13
C LYS A 46 -14.58 5.96 3.42
N TRP A 47 -15.14 6.41 4.55
CA TRP A 47 -14.94 5.77 5.84
C TRP A 47 -15.63 4.41 5.92
N GLU A 48 -14.85 3.37 6.25
CA GLU A 48 -15.31 1.99 6.39
C GLU A 48 -14.75 1.39 7.69
N SER A 49 -15.58 0.64 8.41
CA SER A 49 -15.15 -0.10 9.61
C SER A 49 -14.42 -1.40 9.28
N SER A 50 -14.66 -1.96 8.10
CA SER A 50 -14.01 -3.19 7.63
C SER A 50 -12.85 -2.85 6.69
N TRP A 51 -11.65 -3.35 7.01
CA TRP A 51 -10.49 -3.20 6.14
C TRP A 51 -10.66 -3.94 4.81
N ALA A 52 -11.22 -5.15 4.85
CA ALA A 52 -11.50 -5.91 3.63
C ALA A 52 -12.43 -5.15 2.68
N GLN A 53 -13.45 -4.45 3.20
CA GLN A 53 -14.34 -3.63 2.38
C GLN A 53 -13.64 -2.37 1.86
N SER A 54 -12.88 -1.66 2.69
CA SER A 54 -12.11 -0.48 2.29
C SER A 54 -11.13 -0.81 1.17
N PHE A 55 -10.34 -1.88 1.32
CA PHE A 55 -9.40 -2.33 0.29
C PHE A 55 -10.10 -2.78 -0.99
N THR A 56 -11.26 -3.45 -0.87
CA THR A 56 -12.08 -3.86 -2.03
C THR A 56 -12.52 -2.65 -2.84
N HIS A 57 -12.97 -1.56 -2.20
CA HIS A 57 -13.35 -0.35 -2.91
C HIS A 57 -12.15 0.26 -3.66
N GLN A 58 -11.01 0.40 -2.98
CA GLN A 58 -9.78 0.92 -3.60
C GLN A 58 -9.33 0.05 -4.79
N LEU A 59 -9.39 -1.28 -4.66
CA LEU A 59 -9.01 -2.18 -5.74
C LEU A 59 -9.99 -2.11 -6.92
N LYS A 60 -11.29 -2.01 -6.68
CA LYS A 60 -12.29 -1.84 -7.75
C LYS A 60 -12.08 -0.55 -8.53
N ASP A 61 -11.72 0.53 -7.85
CA ASP A 61 -11.44 1.79 -8.51
C ASP A 61 -10.23 1.68 -9.44
N VAL A 62 -9.12 1.13 -8.96
CA VAL A 62 -7.93 0.99 -9.80
C VAL A 62 -8.15 0.03 -10.96
N ILE A 63 -8.90 -1.08 -10.78
CA ILE A 63 -9.32 -1.97 -11.87
C ILE A 63 -10.13 -1.21 -12.91
N LYS A 64 -11.08 -0.37 -12.48
CA LYS A 64 -11.89 0.44 -13.39
C LYS A 64 -11.03 1.41 -14.20
N TYR A 65 -10.09 2.10 -13.57
CA TYR A 65 -9.16 3.01 -14.26
C TYR A 65 -8.28 2.25 -15.26
N ASP A 66 -7.72 1.11 -14.83
CA ASP A 66 -6.89 0.29 -15.70
C ASP A 66 -7.67 -0.25 -16.91
N ASN A 67 -8.92 -0.70 -16.71
CA ASN A 67 -9.80 -1.14 -17.79
C ASN A 67 -10.13 -0.02 -18.78
N ASN A 68 -10.31 1.22 -18.29
CA ASN A 68 -10.55 2.38 -19.16
C ASN A 68 -9.31 2.68 -20.05
N THR A 69 -8.12 2.48 -19.52
CA THR A 69 -6.86 2.76 -20.23
C THR A 69 -6.46 1.62 -21.16
N ASN A 70 -6.59 0.37 -20.72
CA ASN A 70 -5.99 -0.79 -21.35
C ASN A 70 -7.01 -1.85 -21.85
N GLY A 71 -8.31 -1.63 -21.63
CA GLY A 71 -9.34 -2.62 -21.90
C GLY A 71 -9.34 -3.82 -20.96
N THR A 72 -10.15 -4.82 -21.24
CA THR A 72 -10.26 -6.07 -20.48
C THR A 72 -10.08 -7.29 -21.36
N TRP A 73 -9.91 -8.47 -20.74
CA TRP A 73 -9.99 -9.79 -21.39
C TRP A 73 -10.49 -10.83 -20.36
N PRO A 74 -11.09 -11.94 -20.82
CA PRO A 74 -11.81 -12.88 -19.94
C PRO A 74 -11.00 -13.40 -18.74
N GLU A 75 -9.73 -13.73 -18.94
CA GLU A 75 -8.87 -14.27 -17.87
C GLU A 75 -8.56 -13.21 -16.82
N TYR A 76 -8.34 -11.98 -17.22
CA TYR A 76 -8.14 -10.84 -16.31
C TYR A 76 -9.40 -10.54 -15.50
N ASP A 77 -10.56 -10.50 -16.16
CA ASP A 77 -11.83 -10.26 -15.47
C ASP A 77 -12.12 -11.38 -14.46
N ALA A 78 -11.85 -12.64 -14.83
CA ALA A 78 -11.98 -13.78 -13.94
C ALA A 78 -11.03 -13.67 -12.72
N ALA A 79 -9.77 -13.28 -12.94
CA ALA A 79 -8.79 -13.07 -11.86
C ALA A 79 -9.21 -11.92 -10.93
N CYS A 80 -9.65 -10.78 -11.48
CA CYS A 80 -10.17 -9.66 -10.69
C CYS A 80 -11.38 -10.08 -9.85
N LYS A 81 -12.29 -10.85 -10.42
CA LYS A 81 -13.45 -11.38 -9.70
C LYS A 81 -13.02 -12.32 -8.57
N GLN A 82 -12.09 -13.23 -8.80
CA GLN A 82 -11.57 -14.14 -7.79
C GLN A 82 -10.87 -13.39 -6.64
N LEU A 83 -10.08 -12.35 -6.95
CA LEU A 83 -9.47 -11.49 -5.94
C LEU A 83 -10.52 -10.87 -5.02
N ILE A 84 -11.57 -10.30 -5.60
CA ILE A 84 -12.62 -9.58 -4.88
C ILE A 84 -13.49 -10.54 -4.07
N ASP A 85 -13.92 -11.66 -4.65
CA ASP A 85 -14.93 -12.53 -4.07
C ASP A 85 -14.35 -13.59 -3.12
N ALA A 86 -13.06 -13.94 -3.26
CA ALA A 86 -12.45 -14.99 -2.47
C ALA A 86 -11.17 -14.57 -1.73
N VAL A 87 -10.20 -13.97 -2.42
CA VAL A 87 -8.87 -13.72 -1.82
C VAL A 87 -8.93 -12.63 -0.76
N ILE A 88 -9.54 -11.47 -1.08
CA ILE A 88 -9.68 -10.35 -0.14
C ILE A 88 -10.48 -10.78 1.11
N PRO A 89 -11.68 -11.37 1.02
CA PRO A 89 -12.40 -11.81 2.20
C PRO A 89 -11.62 -12.82 3.04
N ARG A 90 -10.90 -13.75 2.42
CA ARG A 90 -10.09 -14.74 3.13
C ARG A 90 -8.92 -14.10 3.86
N LEU A 91 -8.07 -13.31 3.18
CA LEU A 91 -6.84 -12.77 3.75
C LEU A 91 -7.09 -11.55 4.64
N LEU A 92 -7.88 -10.60 4.16
CA LEU A 92 -8.09 -9.34 4.90
C LEU A 92 -9.25 -9.42 5.87
N GLY A 93 -10.27 -10.24 5.59
CA GLY A 93 -11.35 -10.52 6.55
C GLY A 93 -10.84 -11.26 7.79
N ALA A 94 -9.81 -12.10 7.66
CA ALA A 94 -9.17 -12.77 8.78
C ALA A 94 -8.58 -11.80 9.82
N LEU A 95 -8.14 -10.62 9.40
CA LEU A 95 -7.56 -9.59 10.29
C LEU A 95 -8.56 -9.03 11.32
N GLN A 96 -9.85 -9.08 11.01
CA GLN A 96 -10.95 -8.57 11.87
C GLN A 96 -11.97 -9.66 12.21
N SER A 97 -11.53 -10.89 12.33
CA SER A 97 -12.37 -12.04 12.67
C SER A 97 -11.86 -12.77 13.92
N ASN A 98 -12.70 -13.60 14.54
CA ASN A 98 -12.35 -14.40 15.71
C ASN A 98 -11.77 -13.58 16.88
N GLY A 99 -12.34 -12.40 17.13
CA GLY A 99 -11.89 -11.49 18.20
C GLY A 99 -10.62 -10.69 17.87
N ARG A 100 -10.08 -10.82 16.66
CA ARG A 100 -8.98 -9.97 16.19
C ARG A 100 -9.52 -8.62 15.70
N ASP A 101 -8.71 -7.61 15.84
CA ASP A 101 -8.94 -6.28 15.25
C ASP A 101 -7.62 -5.65 14.83
N ILE A 102 -7.68 -4.71 13.91
CA ILE A 102 -6.53 -3.95 13.42
C ILE A 102 -6.83 -2.45 13.51
N THR A 103 -5.86 -1.69 13.96
CA THR A 103 -5.98 -0.22 14.07
C THR A 103 -5.83 0.43 12.69
N PRO A 104 -6.81 1.23 12.24
CA PRO A 104 -6.65 2.07 11.05
C PRO A 104 -5.52 3.07 11.25
N THR A 105 -4.44 2.90 10.52
CA THR A 105 -3.17 3.60 10.69
C THR A 105 -2.89 4.50 9.49
N LEU A 106 -2.42 5.71 9.73
CA LEU A 106 -1.99 6.61 8.66
C LEU A 106 -0.79 6.01 7.94
N ILE A 107 -0.94 5.78 6.65
CA ILE A 107 0.14 5.37 5.76
C ILE A 107 0.47 6.49 4.77
N HIS A 108 1.70 6.49 4.25
CA HIS A 108 2.10 7.38 3.16
C HIS A 108 1.36 7.01 1.86
N GLY A 109 1.15 5.72 1.60
CA GLY A 109 0.35 5.18 0.52
C GLY A 109 0.98 5.24 -0.88
N ALA A 110 2.17 5.83 -1.00
CA ALA A 110 2.99 5.89 -2.21
C ALA A 110 4.48 5.90 -1.85
N LEU A 111 4.88 5.06 -0.87
CA LEU A 111 6.22 5.06 -0.28
C LEU A 111 7.21 4.21 -1.10
N TRP A 112 7.84 4.82 -2.09
CA TRP A 112 8.87 4.21 -2.92
C TRP A 112 10.02 5.18 -3.17
N GLU A 113 11.10 4.72 -3.80
CA GLU A 113 12.38 5.45 -3.88
C GLU A 113 12.27 6.86 -4.45
N ARG A 114 11.31 7.11 -5.36
CA ARG A 114 11.15 8.44 -5.97
C ARG A 114 10.41 9.42 -5.07
N ASN A 115 9.75 8.94 -4.04
CA ASN A 115 9.03 9.76 -3.06
C ASN A 115 9.78 9.90 -1.72
N VAL A 116 11.08 9.55 -1.74
CA VAL A 116 11.97 9.70 -0.59
C VAL A 116 13.24 10.43 -1.02
N GLY A 117 13.65 11.42 -0.29
CA GLY A 117 14.87 12.19 -0.55
C GLY A 117 15.65 12.46 0.75
N ILE A 118 16.87 12.97 0.58
CA ILE A 118 17.69 13.46 1.67
C ILE A 118 17.88 14.96 1.46
N ASP A 119 17.55 15.74 2.47
CA ASP A 119 17.87 17.16 2.50
C ASP A 119 19.39 17.32 2.52
N MET A 120 19.92 18.12 1.61
CA MET A 120 21.37 18.28 1.45
C MET A 120 21.97 19.24 2.48
N GLU A 121 21.16 20.03 3.15
CA GLU A 121 21.60 20.99 4.17
C GLU A 121 21.58 20.36 5.55
N THR A 122 20.52 19.62 5.88
CA THR A 122 20.31 19.04 7.20
C THR A 122 20.68 17.56 7.29
N GLY A 123 20.72 16.84 6.17
CA GLY A 123 20.86 15.39 6.13
C GLY A 123 19.57 14.64 6.44
N ASP A 124 18.46 15.34 6.70
CA ASP A 124 17.18 14.72 7.06
C ASP A 124 16.57 13.93 5.89
N ILE A 125 16.00 12.80 6.23
CA ILE A 125 15.19 12.02 5.28
C ILE A 125 13.83 12.69 5.17
N ILE A 126 13.41 12.99 3.94
CA ILE A 126 12.12 13.61 3.61
C ILE A 126 11.31 12.63 2.78
N THR A 127 10.03 12.47 3.12
CA THR A 127 9.02 11.81 2.26
C THR A 127 8.08 12.86 1.69
N PHE A 128 7.63 12.67 0.46
CA PHE A 128 6.74 13.61 -0.25
C PHE A 128 5.88 12.87 -1.27
N ASP A 129 4.94 13.57 -1.90
CA ASP A 129 4.00 13.00 -2.87
C ASP A 129 3.18 11.83 -2.28
N ALA A 130 2.61 12.07 -1.10
CA ALA A 130 1.88 11.07 -0.36
C ALA A 130 0.44 10.92 -0.88
N GLY A 131 0.03 9.69 -1.19
CA GLY A 131 -1.37 9.30 -1.36
C GLY A 131 -1.98 8.80 -0.06
N SER A 132 -1.93 9.63 1.00
CA SER A 132 -2.23 9.21 2.37
C SER A 132 -3.66 8.72 2.57
N THR A 133 -3.79 7.70 3.42
CA THR A 133 -5.07 7.16 3.88
C THR A 133 -4.87 6.45 5.22
N TYR A 134 -5.94 6.30 5.99
CA TYR A 134 -5.94 5.39 7.14
C TYR A 134 -6.26 3.98 6.65
N ALA A 135 -5.28 3.08 6.78
CA ALA A 135 -5.27 1.73 6.22
C ALA A 135 -4.73 0.71 7.23
N HIS A 136 -4.69 -0.55 6.85
CA HIS A 136 -3.85 -1.54 7.51
C HIS A 136 -2.37 -1.22 7.25
N HIS A 137 -1.56 -1.09 8.29
CA HIS A 137 -0.18 -0.62 8.19
C HIS A 137 0.69 -1.44 7.21
N GLU A 138 0.41 -2.75 7.04
CA GLU A 138 1.15 -3.61 6.12
C GLU A 138 0.96 -3.23 4.65
N MET A 139 -0.14 -2.53 4.30
CA MET A 139 -0.39 -2.06 2.94
C MET A 139 0.70 -1.12 2.43
N GLU A 140 1.35 -0.35 3.32
CA GLU A 140 2.45 0.55 2.98
C GLU A 140 3.54 -0.15 2.16
N PHE A 141 3.80 -1.43 2.46
CA PHE A 141 4.92 -2.19 1.91
C PHE A 141 4.58 -3.00 0.66
N GLY A 142 3.34 -2.97 0.20
CA GLY A 142 2.95 -3.64 -1.05
C GLY A 142 3.74 -3.13 -2.25
N ILE A 143 3.96 -1.82 -2.33
CA ILE A 143 4.72 -1.19 -3.41
C ILE A 143 6.19 -1.62 -3.43
N TRP A 144 6.78 -2.01 -2.29
CA TRP A 144 8.17 -2.47 -2.22
C TRP A 144 8.41 -3.81 -2.92
N ARG A 145 7.33 -4.53 -3.25
CA ARG A 145 7.36 -5.77 -4.02
C ARG A 145 7.37 -5.56 -5.53
N CYS A 146 7.11 -4.33 -5.96
CA CYS A 146 7.01 -4.02 -7.38
C CYS A 146 8.38 -4.02 -8.07
N SER A 147 8.41 -4.44 -9.33
CA SER A 147 9.63 -4.66 -10.11
C SER A 147 10.45 -3.39 -10.38
N TRP A 148 9.86 -2.22 -10.21
CA TRP A 148 10.56 -0.94 -10.35
C TRP A 148 11.20 -0.42 -9.07
N THR A 149 10.96 -1.06 -7.91
CA THR A 149 11.69 -0.76 -6.67
C THR A 149 13.05 -1.44 -6.68
N PHE A 150 14.09 -0.75 -6.23
CA PHE A 150 15.44 -1.25 -6.34
C PHE A 150 16.21 -1.31 -5.01
N TYR A 151 15.94 -0.46 -4.01
CA TYR A 151 16.54 -0.64 -2.69
C TYR A 151 15.52 -0.89 -1.57
N PHE A 152 14.27 -0.42 -1.67
CA PHE A 152 13.27 -0.76 -0.66
C PHE A 152 12.80 -2.22 -0.74
N ASN A 153 13.04 -2.92 -1.85
CA ASN A 153 12.85 -4.37 -1.92
C ASN A 153 13.92 -5.18 -1.15
N MET A 154 14.99 -4.52 -0.66
CA MET A 154 15.99 -5.20 0.16
C MET A 154 15.39 -5.62 1.51
N PRO A 155 15.59 -6.88 1.95
CA PRO A 155 14.97 -7.42 3.17
C PRO A 155 15.30 -6.64 4.46
N ILE A 156 16.34 -5.82 4.45
CA ILE A 156 16.77 -5.08 5.65
C ILE A 156 15.70 -4.10 6.12
N TYR A 157 15.05 -3.35 5.19
CA TYR A 157 14.04 -2.36 5.55
C TYR A 157 12.83 -3.01 6.24
N LEU A 158 12.31 -4.07 5.65
CA LEU A 158 11.15 -4.76 6.20
C LEU A 158 11.48 -5.45 7.53
N ARG A 159 12.64 -6.12 7.64
CA ARG A 159 13.07 -6.76 8.91
C ARG A 159 13.23 -5.74 10.04
N LEU A 160 13.77 -4.56 9.76
CA LEU A 160 13.86 -3.49 10.74
C LEU A 160 12.48 -3.00 11.18
N TYR A 161 11.55 -2.83 10.23
CA TYR A 161 10.18 -2.45 10.55
C TYR A 161 9.49 -3.47 11.45
N GLN A 162 9.57 -4.75 11.10
CA GLN A 162 8.95 -5.85 11.86
C GLN A 162 9.51 -6.04 13.28
N ARG A 163 10.69 -5.51 13.59
CA ARG A 163 11.20 -5.45 14.98
C ARG A 163 10.45 -4.44 15.86
N HIS A 164 9.78 -3.47 15.26
CA HIS A 164 9.08 -2.39 15.96
C HIS A 164 7.56 -2.54 15.95
N ILE A 165 7.03 -3.11 14.87
CA ILE A 165 5.62 -3.40 14.66
C ILE A 165 5.53 -4.80 14.06
N GLU A 166 5.02 -5.72 14.85
CA GLU A 166 4.88 -7.12 14.44
C GLU A 166 3.85 -7.28 13.32
N PRO A 167 3.99 -8.32 12.47
CA PRO A 167 2.95 -8.68 11.52
C PRO A 167 1.59 -8.89 12.22
N SER A 168 0.53 -8.43 11.58
CA SER A 168 -0.82 -8.69 12.08
C SER A 168 -1.20 -10.16 11.99
N GLU A 169 -1.97 -10.64 12.97
CA GLU A 169 -2.45 -12.01 13.00
C GLU A 169 -3.53 -12.29 11.94
N PRO A 170 -3.46 -13.42 11.22
CA PRO A 170 -2.45 -14.50 11.30
C PRO A 170 -1.08 -14.07 10.71
N ALA A 171 -0.03 -14.13 11.53
CA ALA A 171 1.29 -13.63 11.14
C ALA A 171 1.94 -14.42 9.99
N GLU A 172 1.66 -15.72 9.89
CA GLU A 172 2.11 -16.59 8.81
C GLU A 172 1.56 -16.20 7.43
N GLU A 173 0.45 -15.45 7.38
CA GLU A 173 -0.16 -14.97 6.13
C GLU A 173 0.41 -13.62 5.65
N TRP A 174 1.40 -13.08 6.34
CA TRP A 174 1.96 -11.76 6.01
C TRP A 174 2.43 -11.65 4.55
N ASP A 175 3.14 -12.65 4.03
CA ASP A 175 3.66 -12.63 2.65
C ASP A 175 2.51 -12.67 1.62
N ASP A 176 1.47 -13.43 1.88
CA ASP A 176 0.28 -13.49 1.02
C ASP A 176 -0.47 -12.16 1.02
N ARG A 177 -0.61 -11.50 2.19
CA ARG A 177 -1.17 -10.15 2.28
C ARG A 177 -0.31 -9.12 1.55
N ASN A 178 1.01 -9.19 1.69
CA ASN A 178 1.93 -8.28 1.00
C ASN A 178 1.86 -8.45 -0.52
N ARG A 179 1.71 -9.69 -1.03
CA ARG A 179 1.43 -9.97 -2.45
C ARG A 179 0.10 -9.35 -2.89
N LEU A 180 -0.95 -9.52 -2.11
CA LEU A 180 -2.25 -8.93 -2.40
C LEU A 180 -2.15 -7.40 -2.45
N TYR A 181 -1.48 -6.77 -1.50
CA TYR A 181 -1.27 -5.32 -1.50
C TYR A 181 -0.45 -4.81 -2.69
N SER A 182 0.49 -5.60 -3.21
CA SER A 182 1.28 -5.20 -4.38
C SER A 182 0.47 -5.11 -5.68
N ILE A 183 -0.69 -5.74 -5.75
CA ILE A 183 -1.57 -5.67 -6.94
C ILE A 183 -2.05 -4.22 -7.17
N HIS A 184 -2.36 -3.48 -6.09
CA HIS A 184 -2.84 -2.11 -6.22
C HIS A 184 -1.82 -1.18 -6.92
N PRO A 185 -0.54 -1.05 -6.52
CA PRO A 185 0.44 -0.24 -7.24
C PRO A 185 0.74 -0.75 -8.65
N TYR A 186 0.73 -2.07 -8.92
CA TYR A 186 0.87 -2.59 -10.29
C TYR A 186 -0.26 -2.14 -11.20
N LEU A 187 -1.50 -2.22 -10.75
CA LEU A 187 -2.65 -1.76 -11.52
C LEU A 187 -2.68 -0.23 -11.65
N ASN A 188 -2.23 0.49 -10.62
CA ASN A 188 -2.11 1.95 -10.68
C ASN A 188 -1.10 2.39 -11.74
N ASP A 189 0.06 1.75 -11.81
CA ASP A 189 1.05 1.99 -12.87
C ASP A 189 0.47 1.66 -14.25
N SER A 190 -0.20 0.51 -14.39
CA SER A 190 -0.86 0.12 -15.63
C SER A 190 -1.94 1.12 -16.06
N ALA A 191 -2.77 1.58 -15.13
CA ALA A 191 -3.82 2.55 -15.38
C ALA A 191 -3.28 3.91 -15.87
N GLY A 192 -2.08 4.29 -15.41
CA GLY A 192 -1.39 5.52 -15.83
C GLY A 192 -0.65 5.41 -17.17
N HIS A 193 -0.42 4.20 -17.69
CA HIS A 193 0.45 3.95 -18.85
C HIS A 193 -0.17 2.95 -19.82
N ALA A 194 -0.79 3.46 -20.88
CA ALA A 194 -1.38 2.60 -21.91
C ALA A 194 -0.34 1.61 -22.49
N GLY A 195 -0.70 0.33 -22.50
CA GLY A 195 0.18 -0.75 -22.96
C GLY A 195 1.26 -1.20 -21.96
N SER A 196 1.21 -0.73 -20.71
CA SER A 196 2.10 -1.19 -19.65
C SER A 196 2.04 -2.70 -19.47
N ALA A 197 3.20 -3.32 -19.19
CA ALA A 197 3.29 -4.74 -18.84
C ALA A 197 2.89 -5.01 -17.38
N SER A 198 2.71 -3.98 -16.55
CA SER A 198 2.50 -4.10 -15.10
C SER A 198 1.28 -4.93 -14.72
N ARG A 199 0.21 -4.90 -15.53
CA ARG A 199 -1.00 -5.72 -15.29
C ARG A 199 -0.85 -7.21 -15.65
N LYS A 200 0.28 -7.60 -16.26
CA LYS A 200 0.56 -9.00 -16.66
C LYS A 200 1.49 -9.70 -15.66
N MET A 201 1.92 -8.99 -14.66
CA MET A 201 2.81 -9.47 -13.59
C MET A 201 2.01 -9.92 -12.38
#